data_82730b42e867bd74158448b18f0a85a0
#
_entry.id   82730b42e867bd74158448b18f0a85a0
#
_cell.length_a   1.000
_cell.length_b   1.000
_cell.length_c   1.000
_cell.angle_alpha   90.00
_cell.angle_beta   90.00
_cell.angle_gamma   90.00
#
_symmetry.space_group_name_H-M   'P 1'
#
loop_
_entity.id
_entity.type
_entity.pdbx_description
1 polymer ?
#
loop_
_entity_poly.entity_id
_entity_poly.type
_entity_poly.pdbx_seq_one_letter_code
_entity_poly.pdbx_strand_id
1 'polypeptide(L)'
;PAYFPIGVWLQSPHRAQAYRAIGINTYVGLWQGPTSEQLETLKQNGMRVICDQNSTGLSYIDDPIIMGWMHGDEPDNAQRQADGSWGGPVPVEKLQADYQRMRSLDPSRPVWLNLGQGVANDEWVGRAAPVETYPDYVATSDIVSFDVYPVSGMRKEDGENYLWYVAKGVERLRAWAGPEGIVWNIIETTRINSERGPTPAQVETQVWMSLIHGSRGIVYFAHEWNPVFREARLLEDDAMRDAVAAINAQIRALAPVLNAPTLADWGSVKVGPGDGPLAVLAKRFAEDLYVFAVAMRPLEATARFTASGLSANWPIEVLGEDRVLISNAGFFSDQFAPYQVHRYRIPSYFAPR
;
A
#
# COMPACT_ATOMS: atom_id res chain seq x y z
N PRO A 1 16.86 5.52 -1.83
CA PRO A 1 17.12 4.08 -1.68
C PRO A 1 16.51 3.28 -2.81
N ALA A 2 17.18 2.19 -3.22
CA ALA A 2 16.66 1.27 -4.24
C ALA A 2 15.66 0.25 -3.66
N TYR A 3 15.42 0.26 -2.37
CA TYR A 3 14.49 -0.62 -1.68
C TYR A 3 13.13 0.06 -1.51
N PHE A 4 12.06 -0.63 -1.87
CA PHE A 4 10.68 -0.29 -1.57
C PHE A 4 10.01 -1.50 -0.93
N PRO A 5 9.36 -1.38 0.25
CA PRO A 5 8.70 -2.50 0.92
C PRO A 5 7.51 -3.01 0.11
N ILE A 6 7.56 -4.27 -0.28
CA ILE A 6 6.47 -5.00 -0.94
C ILE A 6 6.22 -6.24 -0.11
N GLY A 7 5.16 -6.22 0.68
CA GLY A 7 4.88 -7.23 1.69
C GLY A 7 3.83 -8.25 1.28
N VAL A 8 3.77 -9.32 2.06
CA VAL A 8 2.65 -10.26 2.08
C VAL A 8 2.24 -10.50 3.54
N TRP A 9 0.92 -10.53 3.77
CA TRP A 9 0.34 -10.68 5.09
C TRP A 9 0.27 -12.12 5.54
N LEU A 10 0.85 -12.42 6.73
CA LEU A 10 0.67 -13.63 7.54
C LEU A 10 0.79 -14.94 6.74
N GLN A 11 1.78 -15.05 5.88
CA GLN A 11 2.02 -16.23 5.04
C GLN A 11 3.07 -17.17 5.65
N SER A 12 2.94 -18.46 5.34
CA SER A 12 3.94 -19.47 5.72
C SER A 12 5.30 -19.20 5.06
N PRO A 13 6.41 -19.18 5.81
CA PRO A 13 7.76 -19.03 5.27
C PRO A 13 8.16 -20.07 4.23
N HIS A 14 7.52 -21.24 4.21
CA HIS A 14 7.73 -22.26 3.17
C HIS A 14 7.37 -21.79 1.75
N ARG A 15 6.57 -20.71 1.64
CA ARG A 15 6.20 -20.08 0.37
C ARG A 15 7.15 -18.93 -0.03
N ALA A 16 8.18 -18.63 0.78
CA ALA A 16 9.04 -17.47 0.60
C ALA A 16 9.70 -17.40 -0.78
N GLN A 17 10.16 -18.53 -1.33
CA GLN A 17 10.73 -18.58 -2.66
C GLN A 17 9.72 -18.18 -3.75
N ALA A 18 8.48 -18.66 -3.65
CA ALA A 18 7.43 -18.33 -4.61
C ALA A 18 7.01 -16.86 -4.52
N TYR A 19 6.88 -16.32 -3.31
CA TYR A 19 6.61 -14.89 -3.12
C TYR A 19 7.75 -14.01 -3.60
N ARG A 20 9.00 -14.40 -3.36
CA ARG A 20 10.16 -13.69 -3.91
C ARG A 20 10.16 -13.68 -5.45
N ALA A 21 9.77 -14.76 -6.08
CA ALA A 21 9.71 -14.86 -7.54
C ALA A 21 8.75 -13.83 -8.16
N ILE A 22 7.69 -13.47 -7.47
CA ILE A 22 6.76 -12.40 -7.88
C ILE A 22 7.10 -11.02 -7.30
N GLY A 23 8.32 -10.84 -6.79
CA GLY A 23 8.86 -9.55 -6.38
C GLY A 23 8.52 -9.09 -4.97
N ILE A 24 7.86 -9.90 -4.15
CA ILE A 24 7.68 -9.63 -2.71
C ILE A 24 9.02 -9.75 -2.00
N ASN A 25 9.27 -8.87 -1.04
CA ASN A 25 10.54 -8.78 -0.32
C ASN A 25 10.40 -8.72 1.20
N THR A 26 9.17 -8.66 1.70
CA THR A 26 8.86 -8.49 3.12
C THR A 26 7.72 -9.42 3.55
N TYR A 27 7.85 -10.07 4.68
CA TYR A 27 6.76 -10.74 5.37
C TYR A 27 6.22 -9.81 6.47
N VAL A 28 4.91 -9.78 6.63
CA VAL A 28 4.26 -9.02 7.71
C VAL A 28 3.40 -10.00 8.50
N GLY A 29 3.79 -10.25 9.74
CA GLY A 29 3.21 -11.27 10.60
C GLY A 29 3.74 -12.68 10.30
N LEU A 30 3.87 -13.46 11.37
CA LEU A 30 4.22 -14.89 11.33
C LEU A 30 3.27 -15.66 12.24
N TRP A 31 2.52 -16.60 11.68
CA TRP A 31 1.60 -17.41 12.47
C TRP A 31 2.34 -18.18 13.58
N GLN A 32 1.93 -17.98 14.82
CA GLN A 32 2.56 -18.55 16.03
C GLN A 32 4.08 -18.29 16.15
N GLY A 33 4.55 -17.20 15.54
CA GLY A 33 5.97 -16.84 15.53
C GLY A 33 6.25 -15.45 16.09
N PRO A 34 7.49 -14.96 15.88
CA PRO A 34 8.54 -15.64 15.14
C PRO A 34 9.13 -16.86 15.89
N THR A 35 9.49 -17.89 15.12
CA THR A 35 10.34 -19.00 15.55
C THR A 35 11.68 -18.93 14.80
N SER A 36 12.72 -19.57 15.35
CA SER A 36 14.04 -19.60 14.66
C SER A 36 13.94 -20.26 13.27
N GLU A 37 13.15 -21.32 13.11
CA GLU A 37 12.95 -21.98 11.82
C GLU A 37 12.29 -21.01 10.80
N GLN A 38 11.27 -20.25 11.21
CA GLN A 38 10.61 -19.29 10.34
C GLN A 38 11.59 -18.19 9.90
N LEU A 39 12.37 -17.63 10.83
CA LEU A 39 13.33 -16.58 10.53
C LEU A 39 14.46 -17.06 9.62
N GLU A 40 15.03 -18.23 9.87
CA GLU A 40 16.07 -18.82 9.03
C GLU A 40 15.55 -19.13 7.62
N THR A 41 14.34 -19.66 7.50
CA THR A 41 13.70 -19.92 6.20
C THR A 41 13.53 -18.63 5.39
N LEU A 42 13.05 -17.55 6.01
CA LEU A 42 12.93 -16.25 5.36
C LEU A 42 14.29 -15.69 4.95
N LYS A 43 15.29 -15.78 5.83
CA LYS A 43 16.65 -15.31 5.59
C LYS A 43 17.30 -16.03 4.41
N GLN A 44 17.20 -17.35 4.33
CA GLN A 44 17.69 -18.14 3.21
C GLN A 44 17.07 -17.74 1.87
N ASN A 45 15.84 -17.24 1.90
CA ASN A 45 15.15 -16.73 0.72
C ASN A 45 15.35 -15.23 0.49
N GLY A 46 16.19 -14.56 1.29
CA GLY A 46 16.48 -13.13 1.17
C GLY A 46 15.27 -12.22 1.41
N MET A 47 14.33 -12.69 2.23
CA MET A 47 13.20 -11.90 2.71
C MET A 47 13.56 -11.10 3.94
N ARG A 48 12.74 -10.10 4.24
CA ARG A 48 12.71 -9.40 5.55
C ARG A 48 11.38 -9.65 6.22
N VAL A 49 11.29 -9.35 7.52
CA VAL A 49 10.05 -9.56 8.26
C VAL A 49 9.77 -8.44 9.25
N ILE A 50 8.50 -8.10 9.38
CA ILE A 50 7.90 -7.39 10.51
C ILE A 50 7.12 -8.43 11.31
N CYS A 51 7.41 -8.61 12.59
CA CYS A 51 6.84 -9.70 13.40
C CYS A 51 6.66 -9.31 14.86
N ASP A 52 6.01 -10.19 15.64
CA ASP A 52 5.85 -10.03 17.08
C ASP A 52 7.20 -9.98 17.77
N GLN A 53 7.30 -9.13 18.80
CA GLN A 53 8.49 -9.03 19.65
C GLN A 53 8.44 -10.06 20.77
N ASN A 54 8.67 -11.34 20.43
CA ASN A 54 8.82 -12.41 21.40
C ASN A 54 10.30 -12.68 21.76
N SER A 55 10.57 -13.64 22.64
CA SER A 55 11.95 -13.98 23.04
C SER A 55 12.82 -14.45 21.88
N THR A 56 12.26 -15.20 20.93
CA THR A 56 12.97 -15.61 19.71
C THR A 56 13.31 -14.41 18.84
N GLY A 57 12.33 -13.53 18.58
CA GLY A 57 12.59 -12.31 17.83
C GLY A 57 13.69 -11.46 18.45
N LEU A 58 13.64 -11.25 19.76
CA LEU A 58 14.68 -10.51 20.49
C LEU A 58 16.08 -11.15 20.41
N SER A 59 16.16 -12.48 20.26
CA SER A 59 17.47 -13.15 20.05
C SER A 59 18.09 -12.85 18.68
N TYR A 60 17.31 -12.31 17.71
CA TYR A 60 17.74 -11.86 16.38
C TYR A 60 17.88 -10.32 16.29
N ILE A 61 18.01 -9.63 17.43
CA ILE A 61 18.04 -8.15 17.45
C ILE A 61 19.18 -7.56 16.61
N ASP A 62 20.30 -8.25 16.44
CA ASP A 62 21.41 -7.81 15.60
C ASP A 62 21.32 -8.30 14.15
N ASP A 63 20.30 -9.10 13.81
CA ASP A 63 20.13 -9.64 12.46
C ASP A 63 19.23 -8.73 11.61
N PRO A 64 19.65 -8.36 10.38
CA PRO A 64 18.84 -7.52 9.50
C PRO A 64 17.59 -8.19 8.94
N ILE A 65 17.35 -9.47 9.24
CA ILE A 65 16.12 -10.19 8.85
C ILE A 65 14.89 -9.50 9.43
N ILE A 66 14.94 -9.07 10.69
CA ILE A 66 13.86 -8.36 11.34
C ILE A 66 13.94 -6.88 10.96
N MET A 67 12.93 -6.41 10.24
CA MET A 67 12.82 -5.03 9.79
C MET A 67 12.03 -4.15 10.77
N GLY A 68 11.15 -4.73 11.56
CA GLY A 68 10.32 -4.04 12.53
C GLY A 68 9.56 -5.00 13.44
N TRP A 69 9.00 -4.46 14.49
CA TRP A 69 8.10 -5.13 15.42
C TRP A 69 6.65 -4.75 15.10
N MET A 70 5.67 -5.53 15.52
CA MET A 70 4.27 -5.24 15.25
C MET A 70 3.37 -5.40 16.46
N HIS A 71 2.31 -4.61 16.48
CA HIS A 71 1.15 -4.84 17.34
C HIS A 71 0.29 -6.01 16.84
N GLY A 72 -0.64 -6.47 17.66
CA GLY A 72 -1.74 -7.32 17.20
C GLY A 72 -2.54 -6.62 16.10
N ASP A 73 -3.14 -7.42 15.24
CA ASP A 73 -3.88 -6.97 14.08
C ASP A 73 -5.18 -6.26 14.45
N GLU A 74 -5.51 -5.19 13.74
CA GLU A 74 -6.76 -4.42 13.84
C GLU A 74 -7.22 -4.15 15.30
N PRO A 75 -6.39 -3.52 16.15
CA PRO A 75 -6.79 -3.25 17.54
C PRO A 75 -7.96 -2.27 17.63
N ASP A 76 -8.21 -1.47 16.61
CA ASP A 76 -9.34 -0.56 16.47
C ASP A 76 -10.66 -1.27 16.19
N ASN A 77 -10.61 -2.55 15.78
CA ASN A 77 -11.79 -3.35 15.49
C ASN A 77 -12.28 -4.10 16.75
N ALA A 78 -13.47 -4.69 16.66
CA ALA A 78 -14.01 -5.52 17.73
C ALA A 78 -13.13 -6.74 18.00
N GLN A 79 -12.81 -6.98 19.26
CA GLN A 79 -11.93 -8.06 19.70
C GLN A 79 -12.74 -9.30 20.12
N ARG A 80 -12.29 -10.49 19.67
CA ARG A 80 -12.93 -11.73 20.09
C ARG A 80 -12.54 -12.06 21.55
N GLN A 81 -13.53 -12.28 22.39
CA GLN A 81 -13.36 -12.63 23.79
C GLN A 81 -13.16 -14.14 23.97
N ALA A 82 -12.67 -14.55 25.16
CA ALA A 82 -12.43 -15.96 25.47
C ALA A 82 -13.70 -16.83 25.45
N ASP A 83 -14.86 -16.24 25.72
CA ASP A 83 -16.18 -16.89 25.68
C ASP A 83 -16.77 -16.96 24.24
N GLY A 84 -16.03 -16.46 23.25
CA GLY A 84 -16.46 -16.40 21.85
C GLY A 84 -17.34 -15.19 21.50
N SER A 85 -17.68 -14.34 22.43
CA SER A 85 -18.37 -13.07 22.18
C SER A 85 -17.44 -12.03 21.55
N TRP A 86 -18.01 -10.91 21.08
CA TRP A 86 -17.26 -9.78 20.59
C TRP A 86 -17.27 -8.63 21.59
N GLY A 87 -16.09 -8.20 21.98
CA GLY A 87 -15.86 -7.00 22.81
C GLY A 87 -15.61 -5.76 21.96
N GLY A 88 -15.31 -4.65 22.62
CA GLY A 88 -14.89 -3.42 21.98
C GLY A 88 -13.45 -3.48 21.45
N PRO A 89 -12.99 -2.38 20.84
CA PRO A 89 -11.59 -2.20 20.43
C PRO A 89 -10.62 -2.34 21.63
N VAL A 90 -9.36 -2.60 21.31
CA VAL A 90 -8.30 -2.57 22.33
C VAL A 90 -8.14 -1.13 22.82
N PRO A 91 -8.14 -0.85 24.14
CA PRO A 91 -7.89 0.50 24.65
C PRO A 91 -6.55 1.07 24.18
N VAL A 92 -6.54 2.35 23.80
CA VAL A 92 -5.33 3.04 23.31
C VAL A 92 -4.21 3.01 24.36
N GLU A 93 -4.54 3.11 25.64
CA GLU A 93 -3.57 3.07 26.75
C GLU A 93 -2.80 1.75 26.79
N LYS A 94 -3.47 0.64 26.43
CA LYS A 94 -2.80 -0.67 26.31
C LYS A 94 -1.81 -0.69 25.16
N LEU A 95 -2.20 -0.18 23.98
CA LEU A 95 -1.30 -0.10 22.84
C LEU A 95 -0.12 0.85 23.11
N GLN A 96 -0.36 1.96 23.81
CA GLN A 96 0.69 2.88 24.23
C GLN A 96 1.69 2.17 25.16
N ALA A 97 1.22 1.38 26.10
CA ALA A 97 2.09 0.61 26.99
C ALA A 97 2.89 -0.46 26.20
N ASP A 98 2.25 -1.16 25.27
CA ASP A 98 2.90 -2.14 24.40
C ASP A 98 3.96 -1.47 23.48
N TYR A 99 3.67 -0.32 22.91
CA TYR A 99 4.61 0.47 22.11
C TYR A 99 5.84 0.86 22.96
N GLN A 100 5.63 1.43 24.15
CA GLN A 100 6.72 1.80 25.06
C GLN A 100 7.58 0.59 25.44
N ARG A 101 6.96 -0.54 25.72
CA ARG A 101 7.66 -1.80 26.01
C ARG A 101 8.51 -2.23 24.82
N MET A 102 7.94 -2.27 23.61
CA MET A 102 8.68 -2.67 22.40
C MET A 102 9.87 -1.75 22.14
N ARG A 103 9.68 -0.45 22.26
CA ARG A 103 10.73 0.55 22.09
C ARG A 103 11.81 0.49 23.17
N SER A 104 11.46 0.11 24.40
CA SER A 104 12.43 -0.06 25.50
C SER A 104 13.34 -1.28 25.30
N LEU A 105 12.80 -2.36 24.70
CA LEU A 105 13.55 -3.58 24.42
C LEU A 105 14.39 -3.47 23.15
N ASP A 106 13.90 -2.75 22.14
CA ASP A 106 14.63 -2.48 20.92
C ASP A 106 14.27 -1.09 20.34
N PRO A 107 15.07 -0.06 20.65
CA PRO A 107 14.85 1.28 20.08
C PRO A 107 15.28 1.42 18.62
N SER A 108 15.96 0.43 18.04
CA SER A 108 16.54 0.52 16.71
C SER A 108 15.58 0.21 15.56
N ARG A 109 14.50 -0.53 15.85
CA ARG A 109 13.52 -0.96 14.85
C ARG A 109 12.18 -0.24 15.04
N PRO A 110 11.52 0.09 13.92
CA PRO A 110 10.17 0.67 13.99
C PRO A 110 9.14 -0.34 14.48
N VAL A 111 8.09 0.19 15.10
CA VAL A 111 6.88 -0.55 15.47
C VAL A 111 5.81 -0.29 14.42
N TRP A 112 5.24 -1.36 13.88
CA TRP A 112 4.20 -1.35 12.87
C TRP A 112 2.83 -1.64 13.49
N LEU A 113 1.80 -0.94 13.02
CA LEU A 113 0.41 -1.09 13.43
C LEU A 113 -0.47 -1.21 12.19
N ASN A 114 -1.32 -2.24 12.14
CA ASN A 114 -2.40 -2.32 11.16
C ASN A 114 -3.74 -1.96 11.80
N LEU A 115 -4.48 -1.09 11.14
CA LEU A 115 -5.83 -0.67 11.51
C LEU A 115 -6.84 -1.20 10.49
N GLY A 116 -8.05 -1.42 10.93
CA GLY A 116 -9.10 -1.97 10.09
C GLY A 116 -9.75 -0.95 9.15
N GLN A 117 -10.77 -1.41 8.44
CA GLN A 117 -11.45 -0.63 7.41
C GLN A 117 -12.11 0.67 7.91
N GLY A 118 -12.32 0.83 9.20
CA GLY A 118 -12.85 2.06 9.82
C GLY A 118 -12.02 3.30 9.50
N VAL A 119 -10.72 3.15 9.20
CA VAL A 119 -9.86 4.22 8.69
C VAL A 119 -10.45 4.89 7.44
N ALA A 120 -11.02 4.13 6.52
CA ALA A 120 -11.53 4.62 5.23
C ALA A 120 -13.06 4.61 5.13
N ASN A 121 -13.72 3.68 5.81
CA ASN A 121 -15.14 3.42 5.67
C ASN A 121 -15.94 4.03 6.83
N ASP A 122 -16.52 5.23 6.60
CA ASP A 122 -17.33 5.93 7.59
C ASP A 122 -18.64 5.20 7.94
N GLU A 123 -19.06 4.25 7.12
CA GLU A 123 -20.25 3.44 7.36
C GLU A 123 -19.95 2.17 8.18
N TRP A 124 -18.68 1.99 8.59
CA TRP A 124 -18.29 0.86 9.42
C TRP A 124 -18.74 1.09 10.86
N VAL A 125 -19.94 0.63 11.14
CA VAL A 125 -20.64 0.89 12.41
C VAL A 125 -20.59 -0.33 13.33
N GLY A 126 -20.37 -0.06 14.61
CA GLY A 126 -20.65 -1.01 15.71
C GLY A 126 -19.51 -1.94 16.08
N ARG A 127 -18.41 -2.02 15.29
CA ARG A 127 -17.28 -2.92 15.58
C ARG A 127 -15.91 -2.26 15.50
N ALA A 128 -15.84 -1.02 15.05
CA ALA A 128 -14.59 -0.24 14.99
C ALA A 128 -14.58 0.86 16.04
N ALA A 129 -13.38 1.36 16.34
CA ALA A 129 -13.20 2.54 17.17
C ALA A 129 -13.86 3.77 16.52
N PRO A 130 -14.34 4.75 17.29
CA PRO A 130 -14.80 6.02 16.76
C PRO A 130 -13.68 6.73 15.98
N VAL A 131 -14.04 7.42 14.88
CA VAL A 131 -13.05 8.05 13.98
C VAL A 131 -12.14 9.05 14.70
N GLU A 132 -12.67 9.75 15.69
CA GLU A 132 -11.93 10.73 16.50
C GLU A 132 -10.80 10.13 17.34
N THR A 133 -10.82 8.80 17.57
CA THR A 133 -9.78 8.11 18.35
C THR A 133 -8.60 7.62 17.51
N TYR A 134 -8.73 7.61 16.19
CA TYR A 134 -7.66 7.12 15.30
C TYR A 134 -6.31 7.85 15.44
N PRO A 135 -6.25 9.19 15.64
CA PRO A 135 -4.98 9.85 15.92
C PRO A 135 -4.22 9.26 17.11
N ASP A 136 -4.94 8.83 18.15
CA ASP A 136 -4.33 8.23 19.35
C ASP A 136 -3.80 6.81 19.05
N TYR A 137 -4.53 6.02 18.25
CA TYR A 137 -4.03 4.73 17.76
C TYR A 137 -2.76 4.92 16.91
N VAL A 138 -2.78 5.83 15.96
CA VAL A 138 -1.63 6.12 15.08
C VAL A 138 -0.39 6.51 15.87
N ALA A 139 -0.55 7.27 16.98
CA ALA A 139 0.54 7.69 17.85
C ALA A 139 1.25 6.53 18.58
N THR A 140 0.70 5.31 18.51
CA THR A 140 1.33 4.11 19.11
C THR A 140 2.22 3.33 18.15
N SER A 141 2.63 3.93 17.03
CA SER A 141 3.43 3.25 16.01
C SER A 141 4.38 4.20 15.28
N ASP A 142 5.42 3.64 14.66
CA ASP A 142 6.34 4.35 13.76
C ASP A 142 5.91 4.16 12.28
N ILE A 143 5.27 3.03 11.98
CA ILE A 143 4.69 2.71 10.69
C ILE A 143 3.24 2.32 10.92
N VAL A 144 2.32 3.06 10.34
CA VAL A 144 0.89 2.74 10.40
C VAL A 144 0.39 2.27 9.05
N SER A 145 -0.45 1.24 9.07
CA SER A 145 -1.16 0.75 7.89
C SER A 145 -2.64 0.55 8.20
N PHE A 146 -3.38 0.27 7.17
CA PHE A 146 -4.77 -0.15 7.29
C PHE A 146 -5.11 -1.10 6.17
N ASP A 147 -6.21 -1.82 6.34
CA ASP A 147 -6.82 -2.61 5.31
C ASP A 147 -8.27 -2.18 5.05
N VAL A 148 -8.60 -2.05 3.79
CA VAL A 148 -9.95 -1.96 3.27
C VAL A 148 -10.00 -2.77 1.98
N TYR A 149 -11.03 -3.58 1.87
CA TYR A 149 -11.19 -4.50 0.74
C TYR A 149 -12.46 -4.11 -0.03
N PRO A 150 -12.37 -3.12 -0.94
CA PRO A 150 -13.55 -2.55 -1.60
C PRO A 150 -14.36 -3.59 -2.38
N VAL A 151 -13.68 -4.51 -3.07
CA VAL A 151 -14.37 -5.51 -3.91
C VAL A 151 -14.82 -6.71 -3.09
N SER A 152 -13.95 -7.24 -2.22
CA SER A 152 -14.22 -8.50 -1.51
C SER A 152 -14.72 -8.33 -0.07
N GLY A 153 -14.46 -7.20 0.59
CA GLY A 153 -14.69 -7.06 2.03
C GLY A 153 -15.84 -6.15 2.43
N MET A 154 -16.24 -5.19 1.58
CA MET A 154 -17.24 -4.19 1.95
C MET A 154 -18.69 -4.69 1.91
N ARG A 155 -18.95 -5.92 1.48
CA ARG A 155 -20.29 -6.54 1.37
C ARG A 155 -21.32 -5.71 0.59
N LYS A 156 -20.84 -4.90 -0.35
CA LYS A 156 -21.68 -4.10 -1.26
C LYS A 156 -21.66 -4.75 -2.64
N GLU A 157 -22.80 -4.79 -3.32
CA GLU A 157 -22.91 -5.36 -4.67
C GLU A 157 -22.07 -4.58 -5.69
N ASP A 158 -21.82 -3.31 -5.43
CA ASP A 158 -21.08 -2.36 -6.24
C ASP A 158 -19.73 -1.95 -5.62
N GLY A 159 -19.09 -2.86 -4.89
CA GLY A 159 -17.80 -2.61 -4.19
C GLY A 159 -16.70 -2.03 -5.09
N GLU A 160 -16.72 -2.37 -6.37
CA GLU A 160 -15.81 -1.80 -7.38
C GLU A 160 -15.95 -0.28 -7.55
N ASN A 161 -17.06 0.32 -7.17
CA ASN A 161 -17.23 1.78 -7.17
C ASN A 161 -16.52 2.47 -6.01
N TYR A 162 -15.97 1.70 -5.07
CA TYR A 162 -15.34 2.19 -3.84
C TYR A 162 -13.82 2.01 -3.79
N LEU A 163 -13.14 1.69 -4.91
CA LEU A 163 -11.67 1.54 -4.94
C LEU A 163 -10.95 2.76 -4.35
N TRP A 164 -11.55 3.94 -4.47
CA TRP A 164 -11.04 5.19 -3.91
C TRP A 164 -10.97 5.24 -2.38
N TYR A 165 -11.56 4.27 -1.67
CA TYR A 165 -11.41 4.15 -0.22
C TYR A 165 -9.96 3.84 0.17
N VAL A 166 -9.20 3.16 -0.69
CA VAL A 166 -7.76 2.98 -0.52
C VAL A 166 -7.06 4.34 -0.40
N ALA A 167 -7.31 5.24 -1.34
CA ALA A 167 -6.77 6.58 -1.33
C ALA A 167 -7.19 7.39 -0.09
N LYS A 168 -8.49 7.36 0.25
CA LYS A 168 -9.04 8.04 1.41
C LYS A 168 -8.38 7.59 2.71
N GLY A 169 -8.16 6.28 2.88
CA GLY A 169 -7.51 5.75 4.06
C GLY A 169 -6.05 6.17 4.17
N VAL A 170 -5.29 6.13 3.07
CA VAL A 170 -3.90 6.64 3.06
C VAL A 170 -3.85 8.12 3.40
N GLU A 171 -4.73 8.95 2.84
CA GLU A 171 -4.80 10.39 3.16
C GLU A 171 -5.08 10.64 4.64
N ARG A 172 -6.04 9.92 5.21
CA ARG A 172 -6.38 10.04 6.64
C ARG A 172 -5.21 9.63 7.53
N LEU A 173 -4.61 8.47 7.28
CA LEU A 173 -3.45 8.03 8.06
C LEU A 173 -2.30 9.04 7.97
N ARG A 174 -2.03 9.59 6.79
CA ARG A 174 -1.01 10.62 6.64
C ARG A 174 -1.35 11.90 7.39
N ALA A 175 -2.62 12.29 7.41
CA ALA A 175 -3.07 13.47 8.16
C ALA A 175 -2.88 13.26 9.67
N TRP A 176 -3.19 12.07 10.18
CA TRP A 176 -3.05 11.72 11.60
C TRP A 176 -1.60 11.46 12.01
N ALA A 177 -0.81 10.79 11.16
CA ALA A 177 0.60 10.49 11.45
C ALA A 177 1.53 11.70 11.28
N GLY A 178 1.06 12.76 10.62
CA GLY A 178 1.85 13.95 10.35
C GLY A 178 2.89 13.78 9.22
N PRO A 179 3.70 14.82 8.97
CA PRO A 179 4.58 14.86 7.80
C PRO A 179 5.69 13.81 7.79
N GLU A 180 6.17 13.40 8.95
CA GLU A 180 7.22 12.39 9.10
C GLU A 180 6.67 10.96 9.21
N GLY A 181 5.35 10.80 9.39
CA GLY A 181 4.70 9.50 9.57
C GLY A 181 4.83 8.61 8.34
N ILE A 182 5.11 7.34 8.57
CA ILE A 182 5.23 6.33 7.53
C ILE A 182 3.92 5.58 7.43
N VAL A 183 3.29 5.65 6.26
CA VAL A 183 2.01 4.97 5.98
C VAL A 183 2.24 3.86 4.99
N TRP A 184 1.71 2.66 5.28
CA TRP A 184 1.59 1.53 4.36
C TRP A 184 0.11 1.23 4.14
N ASN A 185 -0.17 0.33 3.20
CA ASN A 185 -1.54 -0.11 2.93
C ASN A 185 -1.58 -1.59 2.59
N ILE A 186 -2.61 -2.29 3.05
CA ILE A 186 -2.87 -3.69 2.69
C ILE A 186 -3.88 -3.72 1.54
N ILE A 187 -3.53 -4.47 0.50
CA ILE A 187 -4.28 -4.57 -0.76
C ILE A 187 -4.87 -5.97 -0.93
N GLU A 188 -6.16 -6.04 -1.24
CA GLU A 188 -6.83 -7.30 -1.55
C GLU A 188 -6.33 -7.92 -2.86
N THR A 189 -6.15 -9.24 -2.90
CA THR A 189 -5.79 -9.98 -4.12
C THR A 189 -6.66 -11.21 -4.36
N THR A 190 -7.61 -11.47 -3.46
CA THR A 190 -8.44 -12.67 -3.47
C THR A 190 -9.89 -12.30 -3.15
N ARG A 191 -10.78 -13.28 -3.21
CA ARG A 191 -12.18 -13.09 -2.76
C ARG A 191 -12.31 -12.96 -1.24
N ILE A 192 -11.26 -13.24 -0.51
CA ILE A 192 -11.21 -13.25 0.95
C ILE A 192 -12.33 -14.13 1.53
N ASN A 193 -13.48 -13.58 1.81
CA ASN A 193 -14.63 -14.29 2.35
C ASN A 193 -15.93 -13.90 1.61
N SER A 194 -15.85 -13.65 0.31
CA SER A 194 -16.98 -13.24 -0.51
C SER A 194 -17.06 -14.05 -1.81
N GLU A 195 -18.15 -13.87 -2.55
CA GLU A 195 -18.30 -14.48 -3.87
C GLU A 195 -17.52 -13.74 -4.96
N ARG A 196 -17.10 -12.48 -4.68
CA ARG A 196 -16.38 -11.63 -5.62
C ARG A 196 -15.00 -11.30 -5.11
N GLY A 197 -14.03 -11.20 -6.02
CA GLY A 197 -12.69 -10.74 -5.75
C GLY A 197 -12.26 -9.68 -6.76
N PRO A 198 -11.18 -8.96 -6.47
CA PRO A 198 -10.66 -7.95 -7.38
C PRO A 198 -10.15 -8.59 -8.68
N THR A 199 -10.30 -7.87 -9.79
CA THR A 199 -9.59 -8.18 -11.02
C THR A 199 -8.13 -7.71 -10.92
N PRO A 200 -7.21 -8.27 -11.73
CA PRO A 200 -5.83 -7.77 -11.81
C PRO A 200 -5.72 -6.25 -12.03
N ALA A 201 -6.55 -5.68 -12.90
CA ALA A 201 -6.59 -4.24 -13.13
C ALA A 201 -7.03 -3.44 -11.90
N GLN A 202 -8.01 -3.94 -11.14
CA GLN A 202 -8.45 -3.31 -9.89
C GLN A 202 -7.35 -3.38 -8.80
N VAL A 203 -6.55 -4.44 -8.76
CA VAL A 203 -5.38 -4.52 -7.86
C VAL A 203 -4.33 -3.49 -8.26
N GLU A 204 -4.01 -3.35 -9.55
CA GLU A 204 -3.09 -2.30 -10.03
C GLU A 204 -3.59 -0.91 -9.66
N THR A 205 -4.88 -0.64 -9.86
CA THR A 205 -5.52 0.62 -9.47
C THR A 205 -5.36 0.90 -7.98
N GLN A 206 -5.68 -0.06 -7.11
CA GLN A 206 -5.57 0.09 -5.65
C GLN A 206 -4.11 0.34 -5.22
N VAL A 207 -3.16 -0.39 -5.79
CA VAL A 207 -1.74 -0.18 -5.53
C VAL A 207 -1.31 1.24 -5.90
N TRP A 208 -1.64 1.70 -7.12
CA TRP A 208 -1.23 3.04 -7.55
C TRP A 208 -2.03 4.15 -6.84
N MET A 209 -3.29 3.95 -6.49
CA MET A 209 -4.01 4.87 -5.60
C MET A 209 -3.27 5.02 -4.26
N SER A 210 -2.83 3.92 -3.67
CA SER A 210 -2.08 3.92 -2.42
C SER A 210 -0.75 4.70 -2.54
N LEU A 211 0.05 4.41 -3.58
CA LEU A 211 1.35 5.05 -3.81
C LEU A 211 1.22 6.54 -4.14
N ILE A 212 0.26 6.91 -4.98
CA ILE A 212 0.03 8.30 -5.39
C ILE A 212 -0.40 9.17 -4.21
N HIS A 213 -1.15 8.60 -3.25
CA HIS A 213 -1.55 9.30 -2.03
C HIS A 213 -0.48 9.26 -0.93
N GLY A 214 0.65 8.59 -1.16
CA GLY A 214 1.87 8.70 -0.36
C GLY A 214 2.16 7.52 0.56
N SER A 215 1.58 6.36 0.30
CA SER A 215 2.01 5.12 0.94
C SER A 215 3.48 4.83 0.60
N ARG A 216 4.26 4.42 1.60
CA ARG A 216 5.68 4.08 1.47
C ARG A 216 5.95 2.59 1.54
N GLY A 217 4.93 1.78 1.50
CA GLY A 217 4.97 0.33 1.43
C GLY A 217 3.59 -0.23 1.16
N ILE A 218 3.53 -1.38 0.53
CA ILE A 218 2.30 -2.10 0.27
C ILE A 218 2.43 -3.53 0.77
N VAL A 219 1.31 -4.10 1.21
CA VAL A 219 1.22 -5.49 1.66
C VAL A 219 0.07 -6.15 0.93
N TYR A 220 0.27 -7.33 0.38
CA TYR A 220 -0.79 -8.09 -0.26
C TYR A 220 -1.47 -9.02 0.72
N PHE A 221 -2.80 -8.99 0.76
CA PHE A 221 -3.61 -9.95 1.45
C PHE A 221 -3.89 -11.14 0.53
N ALA A 222 -3.34 -12.32 0.86
CA ALA A 222 -3.29 -13.48 -0.03
C ALA A 222 -4.23 -14.63 0.37
N HIS A 223 -4.89 -14.54 1.54
CA HIS A 223 -5.79 -15.57 2.04
C HIS A 223 -7.16 -15.55 1.34
N GLU A 224 -7.77 -16.72 1.25
CA GLU A 224 -9.15 -16.90 0.85
C GLU A 224 -9.82 -17.91 1.78
N TRP A 225 -11.02 -17.63 2.28
CA TRP A 225 -11.75 -18.53 3.20
C TRP A 225 -12.95 -19.20 2.55
N ASN A 226 -13.53 -18.64 1.51
CA ASN A 226 -14.71 -19.16 0.86
C ASN A 226 -14.38 -19.73 -0.54
N PRO A 227 -14.79 -20.97 -0.89
CA PRO A 227 -15.54 -21.93 -0.07
C PRO A 227 -14.67 -22.74 0.91
N VAL A 228 -13.36 -22.69 0.77
CA VAL A 228 -12.36 -23.42 1.57
C VAL A 228 -11.18 -22.53 1.84
N PHE A 229 -10.62 -22.63 3.03
CA PHE A 229 -9.42 -21.87 3.39
C PHE A 229 -8.25 -22.23 2.49
N ARG A 230 -7.67 -21.20 1.88
CA ARG A 230 -6.43 -21.25 1.08
C ARG A 230 -5.51 -20.13 1.55
N GLU A 231 -4.41 -20.52 2.18
CA GLU A 231 -3.44 -19.55 2.72
C GLU A 231 -2.82 -18.70 1.62
N ALA A 232 -2.38 -19.31 0.54
CA ALA A 232 -1.62 -18.66 -0.53
C ALA A 232 -2.41 -18.57 -1.85
N ARG A 233 -3.69 -18.19 -1.77
CA ARG A 233 -4.58 -18.14 -2.95
C ARG A 233 -4.02 -17.25 -4.06
N LEU A 234 -3.32 -16.17 -3.72
CA LEU A 234 -2.61 -15.31 -4.67
C LEU A 234 -1.64 -16.10 -5.56
N LEU A 235 -0.90 -17.06 -4.99
CA LEU A 235 0.06 -17.88 -5.77
C LEU A 235 -0.62 -18.96 -6.62
N GLU A 236 -1.85 -19.31 -6.30
CA GLU A 236 -2.62 -20.35 -6.97
C GLU A 236 -3.48 -19.81 -8.14
N ASP A 237 -3.62 -18.50 -8.25
CA ASP A 237 -4.31 -17.82 -9.32
C ASP A 237 -3.30 -17.25 -10.32
N ASP A 238 -3.11 -17.95 -11.44
CA ASP A 238 -2.07 -17.59 -12.41
C ASP A 238 -2.22 -16.14 -12.92
N ALA A 239 -3.44 -15.72 -13.25
CA ALA A 239 -3.68 -14.38 -13.78
C ALA A 239 -3.37 -13.30 -12.74
N MET A 240 -3.81 -13.48 -11.48
CA MET A 240 -3.56 -12.54 -10.40
C MET A 240 -2.07 -12.55 -10.00
N ARG A 241 -1.47 -13.72 -9.89
CA ARG A 241 -0.03 -13.89 -9.58
C ARG A 241 0.85 -13.14 -10.58
N ASP A 242 0.59 -13.34 -11.88
CA ASP A 242 1.38 -12.75 -12.95
C ASP A 242 1.18 -11.22 -13.02
N ALA A 243 -0.03 -10.74 -12.79
CA ALA A 243 -0.31 -9.31 -12.67
C ALA A 243 0.41 -8.69 -11.46
N VAL A 244 0.34 -9.31 -10.29
CA VAL A 244 1.05 -8.83 -9.09
C VAL A 244 2.57 -8.84 -9.33
N ALA A 245 3.11 -9.85 -10.01
CA ALA A 245 4.52 -9.89 -10.40
C ALA A 245 4.89 -8.70 -11.29
N ALA A 246 4.06 -8.35 -12.27
CA ALA A 246 4.27 -7.20 -13.16
C ALA A 246 4.20 -5.87 -12.39
N ILE A 247 3.21 -5.70 -11.53
CA ILE A 247 3.07 -4.50 -10.67
C ILE A 247 4.32 -4.36 -9.77
N ASN A 248 4.75 -5.44 -9.14
CA ASN A 248 5.92 -5.43 -8.26
C ASN A 248 7.22 -5.12 -9.02
N ALA A 249 7.35 -5.61 -10.25
CA ALA A 249 8.49 -5.28 -11.11
C ALA A 249 8.54 -3.78 -11.42
N GLN A 250 7.39 -3.16 -11.72
CA GLN A 250 7.28 -1.71 -11.94
C GLN A 250 7.66 -0.92 -10.68
N ILE A 251 7.12 -1.29 -9.51
CA ILE A 251 7.44 -0.62 -8.24
C ILE A 251 8.94 -0.72 -7.94
N ARG A 252 9.53 -1.89 -8.12
CA ARG A 252 10.96 -2.10 -7.89
C ARG A 252 11.84 -1.26 -8.84
N ALA A 253 11.49 -1.18 -10.10
CA ALA A 253 12.18 -0.34 -11.08
C ALA A 253 12.07 1.16 -10.72
N LEU A 254 10.91 1.56 -10.21
CA LEU A 254 10.61 2.94 -9.81
C LEU A 254 10.96 3.25 -8.34
N ALA A 255 11.48 2.29 -7.57
CA ALA A 255 11.78 2.50 -6.15
C ALA A 255 12.65 3.74 -5.87
N PRO A 256 13.72 4.05 -6.62
CA PRO A 256 14.48 5.28 -6.41
C PRO A 256 13.64 6.55 -6.61
N VAL A 257 12.70 6.52 -7.57
CA VAL A 257 11.79 7.64 -7.87
C VAL A 257 10.73 7.78 -6.78
N LEU A 258 10.08 6.67 -6.38
CA LEU A 258 9.04 6.67 -5.35
C LEU A 258 9.58 7.13 -4.00
N ASN A 259 10.84 6.81 -3.69
CA ASN A 259 11.53 7.23 -2.49
C ASN A 259 12.10 8.67 -2.55
N ALA A 260 12.07 9.32 -3.72
CA ALA A 260 12.46 10.71 -3.86
C ALA A 260 11.42 11.64 -3.21
N PRO A 261 11.80 12.87 -2.81
CA PRO A 261 10.85 13.86 -2.31
C PRO A 261 9.72 14.13 -3.31
N THR A 262 8.52 14.38 -2.78
CA THR A 262 7.38 14.82 -3.60
C THR A 262 7.61 16.23 -4.08
N LEU A 263 7.35 16.48 -5.36
CA LEU A 263 7.46 17.79 -5.98
C LEU A 263 6.08 18.45 -6.00
N ALA A 264 5.85 19.41 -5.11
CA ALA A 264 4.55 20.10 -5.00
C ALA A 264 4.31 21.07 -6.18
N ASP A 265 5.34 21.83 -6.56
CA ASP A 265 5.24 22.91 -7.54
C ASP A 265 5.58 22.51 -8.98
N TRP A 266 5.31 21.26 -9.35
CA TRP A 266 5.63 20.73 -10.70
C TRP A 266 4.72 21.30 -11.78
N GLY A 267 3.49 21.67 -11.42
CA GLY A 267 2.45 22.10 -12.36
C GLY A 267 1.04 21.79 -11.84
N SER A 268 0.15 21.46 -12.76
CA SER A 268 -1.24 21.14 -12.42
C SER A 268 -1.86 20.16 -13.41
N VAL A 269 -2.94 19.50 -12.99
CA VAL A 269 -3.80 18.69 -13.83
C VAL A 269 -5.21 19.30 -13.86
N LYS A 270 -5.83 19.32 -15.05
CA LYS A 270 -7.23 19.68 -15.23
C LYS A 270 -7.92 18.57 -16.01
N VAL A 271 -9.12 18.21 -15.59
CA VAL A 271 -10.00 17.27 -16.30
C VAL A 271 -11.15 18.01 -16.97
N GLY A 272 -11.74 17.41 -17.99
CA GLY A 272 -12.90 17.96 -18.70
C GLY A 272 -14.14 18.10 -17.80
N PRO A 273 -15.10 18.96 -18.17
CA PRO A 273 -16.37 19.06 -17.45
C PRO A 273 -17.14 17.74 -17.51
N GLY A 274 -17.51 17.19 -16.36
CA GLY A 274 -18.23 15.93 -16.25
C GLY A 274 -17.34 14.69 -16.23
N ASP A 275 -16.04 14.83 -16.44
CA ASP A 275 -15.07 13.74 -16.34
C ASP A 275 -14.82 13.31 -14.89
N GLY A 276 -14.32 12.08 -14.73
CA GLY A 276 -13.90 11.55 -13.42
C GLY A 276 -12.70 12.29 -12.85
N PRO A 277 -12.62 12.46 -11.51
CA PRO A 277 -11.47 13.09 -10.88
C PRO A 277 -10.21 12.23 -11.01
N LEU A 278 -9.05 12.89 -11.14
CA LEU A 278 -7.73 12.28 -11.13
C LEU A 278 -6.96 12.63 -9.86
N ALA A 279 -6.21 11.67 -9.34
CA ALA A 279 -5.14 11.93 -8.38
C ALA A 279 -3.79 11.87 -9.08
N VAL A 280 -2.86 12.74 -8.65
CA VAL A 280 -1.54 12.88 -9.28
C VAL A 280 -0.46 13.01 -8.23
N LEU A 281 0.66 12.32 -8.44
CA LEU A 281 1.90 12.45 -7.67
C LEU A 281 3.03 12.81 -8.64
N ALA A 282 3.77 13.87 -8.34
CA ALA A 282 4.95 14.23 -9.10
C ALA A 282 6.23 14.06 -8.28
N LYS A 283 7.27 13.56 -8.94
CA LYS A 283 8.60 13.32 -8.37
C LYS A 283 9.68 13.85 -9.29
N ARG A 284 10.75 14.40 -8.70
CA ARG A 284 12.00 14.64 -9.39
C ARG A 284 12.97 13.53 -9.05
N PHE A 285 13.56 12.93 -10.07
CA PHE A 285 14.66 11.99 -9.88
C PHE A 285 15.71 12.23 -10.97
N ALA A 286 16.93 12.55 -10.55
CA ALA A 286 17.98 13.09 -11.43
C ALA A 286 17.45 14.34 -12.19
N GLU A 287 17.59 14.35 -13.51
CA GLU A 287 17.14 15.45 -14.38
C GLU A 287 15.71 15.24 -14.90
N ASP A 288 15.04 14.16 -14.54
CA ASP A 288 13.74 13.80 -15.06
C ASP A 288 12.60 14.20 -14.11
N LEU A 289 11.47 14.57 -14.72
CA LEU A 289 10.20 14.71 -14.02
C LEU A 289 9.38 13.44 -14.23
N TYR A 290 8.93 12.84 -13.15
CA TYR A 290 7.98 11.73 -13.15
C TYR A 290 6.62 12.20 -12.65
N VAL A 291 5.57 11.81 -13.37
CA VAL A 291 4.17 12.11 -12.99
C VAL A 291 3.38 10.81 -13.01
N PHE A 292 2.82 10.44 -11.87
CA PHE A 292 1.96 9.29 -11.70
C PHE A 292 0.53 9.77 -11.55
N ALA A 293 -0.40 9.23 -12.34
CA ALA A 293 -1.79 9.63 -12.33
C ALA A 293 -2.74 8.43 -12.33
N VAL A 294 -3.84 8.54 -11.61
CA VAL A 294 -4.89 7.51 -11.53
C VAL A 294 -6.28 8.13 -11.58
N ALA A 295 -7.17 7.54 -12.38
CA ALA A 295 -8.58 7.86 -12.37
C ALA A 295 -9.23 7.33 -11.07
N MET A 296 -9.88 8.22 -10.32
CA MET A 296 -10.37 7.94 -8.97
C MET A 296 -11.79 7.36 -8.93
N ARG A 297 -12.44 7.23 -10.07
CA ARG A 297 -13.84 6.80 -10.18
C ARG A 297 -14.04 5.94 -11.44
N PRO A 298 -15.14 5.17 -11.51
CA PRO A 298 -15.49 4.37 -12.69
C PRO A 298 -16.02 5.26 -13.84
N LEU A 299 -15.32 6.34 -14.15
CA LEU A 299 -15.64 7.33 -15.17
C LEU A 299 -14.41 7.54 -16.05
N GLU A 300 -14.66 7.77 -17.34
CA GLU A 300 -13.64 8.23 -18.26
C GLU A 300 -13.20 9.66 -17.89
N ALA A 301 -11.98 10.02 -18.26
CA ALA A 301 -11.48 11.37 -18.13
C ALA A 301 -10.50 11.74 -19.23
N THR A 302 -10.58 12.98 -19.69
CA THR A 302 -9.54 13.60 -20.53
C THR A 302 -8.78 14.60 -19.67
N ALA A 303 -7.49 14.33 -19.47
CA ALA A 303 -6.65 15.12 -18.58
C ALA A 303 -5.68 16.00 -19.37
N ARG A 304 -5.54 17.25 -18.93
CA ARG A 304 -4.50 18.17 -19.38
C ARG A 304 -3.53 18.42 -18.23
N PHE A 305 -2.29 18.00 -18.43
CA PHE A 305 -1.17 18.19 -17.52
C PHE A 305 -0.37 19.42 -17.93
N THR A 306 -0.33 20.44 -17.08
CA THR A 306 0.45 21.66 -17.33
C THR A 306 1.70 21.65 -16.47
N ALA A 307 2.88 21.80 -17.06
CA ALA A 307 4.13 21.85 -16.33
C ALA A 307 4.95 23.08 -16.73
N SER A 308 5.41 23.86 -15.74
CA SER A 308 6.17 25.09 -15.94
C SER A 308 7.45 24.82 -16.70
N GLY A 309 7.65 25.51 -17.83
CA GLY A 309 8.87 25.37 -18.63
C GLY A 309 8.88 24.17 -19.57
N LEU A 310 7.79 23.42 -19.69
CA LEU A 310 7.66 22.35 -20.69
C LEU A 310 7.59 22.98 -22.09
N SER A 311 8.58 22.71 -22.93
CA SER A 311 8.64 23.23 -24.30
C SER A 311 7.67 22.46 -25.20
N ALA A 312 7.32 23.04 -26.35
CA ALA A 312 6.61 22.30 -27.38
C ALA A 312 7.50 21.19 -27.97
N ASN A 313 6.86 20.13 -28.45
CA ASN A 313 7.51 18.95 -29.07
C ASN A 313 8.44 18.17 -28.12
N TRP A 314 8.25 18.29 -26.80
CA TRP A 314 9.01 17.50 -25.84
C TRP A 314 8.41 16.08 -25.72
N PRO A 315 9.24 15.04 -25.80
CA PRO A 315 8.74 13.68 -25.65
C PRO A 315 8.37 13.38 -24.20
N ILE A 316 7.25 12.69 -24.00
CA ILE A 316 6.77 12.22 -22.73
C ILE A 316 6.55 10.72 -22.83
N GLU A 317 7.42 9.96 -22.20
CA GLU A 317 7.32 8.50 -22.16
C GLU A 317 6.18 8.08 -21.25
N VAL A 318 5.28 7.20 -21.74
CA VAL A 318 4.26 6.57 -20.90
C VAL A 318 4.77 5.18 -20.50
N LEU A 319 5.24 5.08 -19.25
CA LEU A 319 5.97 3.92 -18.79
C LEU A 319 5.10 2.66 -18.75
N GLY A 320 5.54 1.61 -19.43
CA GLY A 320 4.85 0.32 -19.50
C GLY A 320 3.73 0.25 -20.53
N GLU A 321 3.61 1.26 -21.43
CA GLU A 321 2.55 1.33 -22.44
C GLU A 321 3.09 1.42 -23.88
N ASP A 322 4.41 1.33 -24.08
CA ASP A 322 5.08 1.39 -25.39
C ASP A 322 4.63 2.58 -26.27
N ARG A 323 4.30 3.71 -25.61
CA ARG A 323 3.86 4.93 -26.30
C ARG A 323 4.55 6.18 -25.77
N VAL A 324 4.67 7.18 -26.62
CA VAL A 324 5.22 8.49 -26.31
C VAL A 324 4.19 9.54 -26.70
N LEU A 325 3.91 10.45 -25.74
CA LEU A 325 3.14 11.64 -26.02
C LEU A 325 4.08 12.79 -26.41
N ILE A 326 3.55 13.75 -27.15
CA ILE A 326 4.29 14.96 -27.52
C ILE A 326 3.62 16.16 -26.86
N SER A 327 4.41 16.95 -26.15
CA SER A 327 3.89 18.16 -25.51
C SER A 327 3.56 19.25 -26.54
N ASN A 328 2.54 20.03 -26.21
CA ASN A 328 2.41 21.39 -26.68
C ASN A 328 3.18 22.34 -25.74
N ALA A 329 3.31 23.62 -26.08
CA ALA A 329 3.97 24.58 -25.21
C ALA A 329 3.26 24.64 -23.83
N GLY A 330 3.95 24.18 -22.80
CA GLY A 330 3.50 24.20 -21.41
C GLY A 330 2.59 23.03 -20.97
N PHE A 331 2.15 22.13 -21.86
CA PHE A 331 1.24 21.06 -21.47
C PHE A 331 1.31 19.81 -22.37
N PHE A 332 0.75 18.71 -21.86
CA PHE A 332 0.36 17.53 -22.63
C PHE A 332 -1.03 17.05 -22.18
N SER A 333 -1.67 16.21 -22.97
CA SER A 333 -2.98 15.64 -22.64
C SER A 333 -3.00 14.15 -22.86
N ASP A 334 -3.81 13.46 -22.06
CA ASP A 334 -4.05 12.02 -22.19
C ASP A 334 -5.47 11.65 -21.76
N GLN A 335 -5.92 10.46 -22.17
CA GLN A 335 -7.23 9.92 -21.84
C GLN A 335 -7.09 8.81 -20.80
N PHE A 336 -8.06 8.73 -19.92
CA PHE A 336 -8.16 7.72 -18.88
C PHE A 336 -9.47 6.96 -19.02
N ALA A 337 -9.39 5.65 -19.13
CA ALA A 337 -10.53 4.78 -18.87
C ALA A 337 -10.89 4.77 -17.37
N PRO A 338 -12.04 4.23 -16.96
CA PRO A 338 -12.41 4.05 -15.57
C PRO A 338 -11.27 3.40 -14.76
N TYR A 339 -10.85 4.07 -13.68
CA TYR A 339 -9.81 3.58 -12.77
C TYR A 339 -8.41 3.36 -13.41
N GLN A 340 -8.17 3.83 -14.63
CA GLN A 340 -6.89 3.64 -15.32
C GLN A 340 -5.77 4.41 -14.61
N VAL A 341 -4.56 3.82 -14.69
CA VAL A 341 -3.31 4.38 -14.17
C VAL A 341 -2.39 4.69 -15.34
N HIS A 342 -1.81 5.89 -15.38
CA HIS A 342 -0.71 6.23 -16.28
C HIS A 342 0.50 6.75 -15.52
N ARG A 343 1.66 6.43 -16.01
CA ARG A 343 2.97 6.76 -15.41
C ARG A 343 3.82 7.44 -16.45
N TYR A 344 4.10 8.72 -16.24
CA TYR A 344 4.83 9.53 -17.21
C TYR A 344 6.26 9.79 -16.73
N ARG A 345 7.19 9.76 -17.67
CA ARG A 345 8.53 10.28 -17.52
C ARG A 345 8.76 11.37 -18.56
N ILE A 346 9.19 12.54 -18.11
CA ILE A 346 9.59 13.66 -18.94
C ILE A 346 11.12 13.76 -18.81
N PRO A 347 11.88 13.20 -19.77
CA PRO A 347 13.33 13.11 -19.66
C PRO A 347 13.97 14.50 -19.76
N SER A 348 15.07 14.70 -19.04
CA SER A 348 15.88 15.94 -19.04
C SER A 348 15.08 17.21 -18.74
N TYR A 349 13.96 17.11 -18.04
CA TYR A 349 13.09 18.26 -17.71
C TYR A 349 13.81 19.33 -16.88
N PHE A 350 14.69 18.90 -15.98
CA PHE A 350 15.49 19.75 -15.10
C PHE A 350 16.93 19.96 -15.57
N ALA A 351 17.29 19.47 -16.75
CA ALA A 351 18.64 19.70 -17.30
C ALA A 351 18.89 21.19 -17.54
N PRO A 352 20.11 21.69 -17.32
CA PRO A 352 20.48 23.06 -17.71
C PRO A 352 20.23 23.27 -19.21
N ARG A 353 19.64 24.40 -19.54
CA ARG A 353 19.38 24.83 -20.92
C ARG A 353 20.44 25.78 -21.39
#